data_57fcb4a066a414164de7afbe3f277997
#
_entry.id   57fcb4a066a414164de7afbe3f277997
#
_cell.length_a   1.000
_cell.length_b   1.000
_cell.length_c   1.000
_cell.angle_alpha   90.00
_cell.angle_beta   90.00
_cell.angle_gamma   90.00
#
_symmetry.space_group_name_H-M   'P 1'
#
loop_
_entity.id
_entity.type
_entity.pdbx_description
1 polymer ?
#
loop_
_entity_poly.entity_id
_entity_poly.type
_entity_poly.pdbx_seq_one_letter_code
_entity_poly.pdbx_strand_id
1 'polypeptide(L)'
;MAQEPPARSRRDFIKQGVLLASVAAGASVLTPAASRAARVPYRVFDPTHVRTLDCLGDILVPGSAREGLAHYIDAQLSGPSIDSLLMIKYLGVNPPFNDFYRSGLGALNDAARRIHSLPFSSLAAPDAGALVSAMATGDIPGWSGPPAPLVFFVLRNDAIDVVYGTVSGFESLGVPYMPHIAPPTRWGA
;
A
#
# COMPACT_ATOMS: atom_id res chain seq x y z
N MET A 1 -13.45 31.98 -23.09
CA MET A 1 -12.09 31.44 -22.90
C MET A 1 -12.00 30.92 -21.48
N ALA A 2 -12.13 29.61 -21.30
CA ALA A 2 -11.99 28.97 -20.00
C ALA A 2 -10.49 28.77 -19.73
N GLN A 3 -9.99 29.33 -18.65
CA GLN A 3 -8.60 29.24 -18.23
C GLN A 3 -8.38 27.85 -17.64
N GLU A 4 -7.51 27.06 -18.26
CA GLU A 4 -7.09 25.75 -17.77
C GLU A 4 -6.41 25.90 -16.40
N PRO A 5 -6.77 25.10 -15.38
CA PRO A 5 -6.14 25.21 -14.08
C PRO A 5 -4.65 24.79 -14.18
N PRO A 6 -3.74 25.47 -13.47
CA PRO A 6 -2.30 25.19 -13.53
C PRO A 6 -2.01 23.76 -13.09
N ALA A 7 -1.17 23.06 -13.87
CA ALA A 7 -0.69 21.72 -13.55
C ALA A 7 -0.02 21.71 -12.17
N ARG A 8 -0.60 20.94 -11.23
CA ARG A 8 -0.07 20.81 -9.89
C ARG A 8 1.28 20.08 -9.93
N SER A 9 2.28 20.67 -9.27
CA SER A 9 3.62 20.12 -9.18
C SER A 9 3.63 18.84 -8.33
N ARG A 10 4.50 17.85 -8.68
CA ARG A 10 4.74 16.66 -7.85
C ARG A 10 5.11 17.00 -6.40
N ARG A 11 5.68 18.17 -6.16
CA ARG A 11 6.05 18.68 -4.83
C ARG A 11 4.82 19.06 -3.99
N ASP A 12 3.78 19.62 -4.62
CA ASP A 12 2.51 19.91 -3.96
C ASP A 12 1.75 18.62 -3.69
N PHE A 13 1.94 17.62 -4.53
CA PHE A 13 1.38 16.28 -4.40
C PHE A 13 1.99 15.50 -3.21
N ILE A 14 3.32 15.52 -3.05
CA ILE A 14 4.00 14.87 -1.91
C ILE A 14 3.66 15.58 -0.59
N LYS A 15 3.61 16.92 -0.59
CA LYS A 15 3.17 17.69 0.57
C LYS A 15 1.70 17.44 0.90
N GLN A 16 0.84 17.24 -0.09
CA GLN A 16 -0.57 16.91 0.12
C GLN A 16 -0.79 15.45 0.51
N GLY A 17 0.02 14.51 0.05
CA GLY A 17 0.00 13.11 0.50
C GLY A 17 0.30 12.97 2.00
N VAL A 18 1.12 13.84 2.55
CA VAL A 18 1.36 13.97 4.00
C VAL A 18 0.26 14.79 4.68
N LEU A 19 -0.45 15.67 3.95
CA LEU A 19 -1.41 16.64 4.47
C LEU A 19 -2.88 16.19 4.43
N LEU A 20 -3.26 15.15 3.69
CA LEU A 20 -4.67 14.78 3.49
C LEU A 20 -5.32 14.00 4.63
N ALA A 21 -4.65 13.84 5.77
CA ALA A 21 -5.28 13.29 6.97
C ALA A 21 -5.84 14.36 7.95
N SER A 22 -5.82 15.66 7.60
CA SER A 22 -6.08 16.68 8.61
C SER A 22 -6.84 17.91 8.15
N VAL A 23 -8.05 17.77 7.67
CA VAL A 23 -9.01 18.87 7.61
C VAL A 23 -10.33 18.46 8.25
N ALA A 24 -10.25 18.16 9.54
CA ALA A 24 -11.35 18.35 10.48
C ALA A 24 -10.74 18.55 11.88
N ALA A 25 -10.74 19.77 12.34
CA ALA A 25 -10.43 20.17 13.72
C ALA A 25 -8.98 19.92 14.20
N GLY A 26 -8.01 20.77 13.85
CA GLY A 26 -6.79 20.97 14.66
C GLY A 26 -5.90 19.74 14.92
N ALA A 27 -6.11 18.62 14.22
CA ALA A 27 -5.37 17.39 14.40
C ALA A 27 -4.11 17.41 13.54
N SER A 28 -2.97 17.19 14.16
CA SER A 28 -1.69 16.93 13.49
C SER A 28 -1.84 15.77 12.52
N VAL A 29 -1.34 15.94 11.28
CA VAL A 29 -1.29 14.85 10.30
C VAL A 29 -0.40 13.75 10.85
N LEU A 30 -0.98 12.63 11.22
CA LEU A 30 -0.22 11.48 11.66
C LEU A 30 0.34 10.73 10.44
N THR A 31 1.62 10.38 10.49
CA THR A 31 2.19 9.43 9.53
C THR A 31 1.51 8.07 9.69
N PRO A 32 1.57 7.17 8.68
CA PRO A 32 1.02 5.82 8.80
C PRO A 32 1.55 5.07 10.04
N ALA A 33 2.85 5.16 10.32
CA ALA A 33 3.47 4.57 11.51
C ALA A 33 2.94 5.19 12.82
N ALA A 34 2.77 6.51 12.87
CA ALA A 34 2.20 7.18 14.03
C ALA A 34 0.71 6.84 14.22
N SER A 35 -0.04 6.71 13.13
CA SER A 35 -1.45 6.26 13.17
C SER A 35 -1.56 4.84 13.74
N ARG A 36 -0.65 3.95 13.34
CA ARG A 36 -0.54 2.59 13.90
C ARG A 36 -0.23 2.63 15.39
N ALA A 37 0.78 3.40 15.80
CA ALA A 37 1.18 3.52 17.20
C ALA A 37 0.05 4.09 18.07
N ALA A 38 -0.69 5.06 17.55
CA ALA A 38 -1.84 5.67 18.22
C ALA A 38 -3.13 4.83 18.12
N ARG A 39 -3.10 3.69 17.44
CA ARG A 39 -4.26 2.81 17.20
C ARG A 39 -5.46 3.54 16.60
N VAL A 40 -5.21 4.41 15.62
CA VAL A 40 -6.28 5.11 14.90
C VAL A 40 -7.23 4.09 14.30
N PRO A 41 -8.55 4.22 14.48
CA PRO A 41 -9.53 3.30 13.91
C PRO A 41 -9.48 3.25 12.38
N TYR A 42 -9.60 2.05 11.82
CA TYR A 42 -9.75 1.85 10.38
C TYR A 42 -11.17 2.21 9.92
N ARG A 43 -11.30 2.69 8.70
CA ARG A 43 -12.57 3.12 8.09
C ARG A 43 -13.07 2.13 7.06
N VAL A 44 -12.14 1.49 6.33
CA VAL A 44 -12.43 0.57 5.22
C VAL A 44 -12.16 -0.87 5.61
N PHE A 45 -11.07 -1.12 6.34
CA PHE A 45 -10.66 -2.45 6.72
C PHE A 45 -11.26 -2.92 8.04
N ASP A 46 -11.71 -4.16 8.07
CA ASP A 46 -12.02 -4.87 9.31
C ASP A 46 -10.75 -5.48 9.95
N PRO A 47 -10.82 -5.97 11.20
CA PRO A 47 -9.66 -6.55 11.87
C PRO A 47 -9.04 -7.74 11.15
N THR A 48 -9.79 -8.49 10.34
CA THR A 48 -9.27 -9.64 9.57
C THR A 48 -8.44 -9.16 8.40
N HIS A 49 -8.94 -8.17 7.65
CA HIS A 49 -8.18 -7.54 6.58
C HIS A 49 -6.86 -6.95 7.10
N VAL A 50 -6.91 -6.24 8.23
CA VAL A 50 -5.70 -5.63 8.84
C VAL A 50 -4.65 -6.69 9.19
N ARG A 51 -5.04 -7.76 9.89
CA ARG A 51 -4.10 -8.84 10.25
C ARG A 51 -3.50 -9.52 9.02
N THR A 52 -4.34 -9.79 8.02
CA THR A 52 -3.89 -10.39 6.75
C THR A 52 -2.90 -9.47 6.04
N LEU A 53 -3.22 -8.19 5.96
CA LEU A 53 -2.38 -7.20 5.28
C LEU A 53 -1.05 -6.96 6.02
N ASP A 54 -1.06 -6.88 7.34
CA ASP A 54 0.15 -6.75 8.15
C ASP A 54 1.09 -7.95 7.93
N CYS A 55 0.56 -9.19 7.98
CA CYS A 55 1.37 -10.39 7.75
C CYS A 55 1.87 -10.48 6.31
N LEU A 56 1.00 -10.23 5.33
CA LEU A 56 1.38 -10.24 3.92
C LEU A 56 2.43 -9.15 3.63
N GLY A 57 2.18 -7.94 4.14
CA GLY A 57 3.08 -6.81 3.96
C GLY A 57 4.50 -7.11 4.45
N ASP A 58 4.64 -7.67 5.64
CA ASP A 58 5.96 -8.00 6.21
C ASP A 58 6.68 -9.13 5.46
N ILE A 59 5.94 -10.04 4.77
CA ILE A 59 6.54 -11.03 3.86
C ILE A 59 7.01 -10.35 2.57
N LEU A 60 6.22 -9.42 2.03
CA LEU A 60 6.53 -8.71 0.79
C LEU A 60 7.69 -7.71 0.96
N VAL A 61 7.61 -6.93 2.04
CA VAL A 61 8.60 -5.89 2.40
C VAL A 61 8.73 -5.86 3.92
N PRO A 62 9.81 -6.42 4.48
CA PRO A 62 10.01 -6.50 5.91
C PRO A 62 9.90 -5.12 6.61
N GLY A 63 9.11 -5.06 7.67
CA GLY A 63 8.85 -3.85 8.44
C GLY A 63 7.65 -3.01 7.97
N SER A 64 7.00 -3.38 6.88
CA SER A 64 5.88 -2.60 6.33
C SER A 64 4.69 -2.49 7.30
N ALA A 65 4.43 -3.55 8.07
CA ALA A 65 3.41 -3.50 9.12
C ALA A 65 3.77 -2.45 10.18
N ARG A 66 5.03 -2.42 10.65
CA ARG A 66 5.52 -1.43 11.62
C ARG A 66 5.40 -0.01 11.08
N GLU A 67 5.74 0.20 9.82
CA GLU A 67 5.63 1.51 9.16
C GLU A 67 4.17 1.90 8.82
N GLY A 68 3.19 1.04 9.15
CA GLY A 68 1.77 1.36 9.10
C GLY A 68 1.11 1.14 7.75
N LEU A 69 1.52 0.13 6.99
CA LEU A 69 0.96 -0.19 5.68
C LEU A 69 -0.58 -0.23 5.67
N ALA A 70 -1.19 -0.90 6.66
CA ALA A 70 -2.64 -0.98 6.74
C ALA A 70 -3.30 0.40 6.95
N HIS A 71 -2.70 1.29 7.75
CA HIS A 71 -3.19 2.66 7.93
C HIS A 71 -3.00 3.52 6.67
N TYR A 72 -1.89 3.33 5.97
CA TYR A 72 -1.64 4.01 4.71
C TYR A 72 -2.73 3.68 3.68
N ILE A 73 -2.94 2.39 3.42
CA ILE A 73 -3.92 1.96 2.43
C ILE A 73 -5.34 2.36 2.87
N ASP A 74 -5.72 2.16 4.12
CA ASP A 74 -7.04 2.52 4.65
C ASP A 74 -7.33 4.03 4.48
N ALA A 75 -6.35 4.88 4.78
CA ALA A 75 -6.48 6.33 4.60
C ALA A 75 -6.66 6.70 3.12
N GLN A 76 -5.89 6.10 2.22
CA GLN A 76 -5.99 6.32 0.78
C GLN A 76 -7.34 5.85 0.20
N LEU A 77 -7.86 4.72 0.70
CA LEU A 77 -9.16 4.18 0.30
C LEU A 77 -10.34 4.99 0.86
N SER A 78 -10.14 5.68 1.97
CA SER A 78 -11.17 6.52 2.62
C SER A 78 -11.29 7.90 1.99
N GLY A 79 -10.30 8.33 1.23
CA GLY A 79 -10.25 9.62 0.56
C GLY A 79 -10.79 9.58 -0.89
N PRO A 80 -10.79 10.74 -1.57
CA PRO A 80 -11.14 10.80 -2.98
C PRO A 80 -10.15 9.98 -3.82
N SER A 81 -10.65 9.10 -4.69
CA SER A 81 -9.82 8.23 -5.52
C SER A 81 -8.86 9.01 -6.44
N ILE A 82 -9.24 10.23 -6.83
CA ILE A 82 -8.40 11.10 -7.66
C ILE A 82 -7.11 11.53 -6.95
N ASP A 83 -7.14 11.62 -5.63
CA ASP A 83 -6.00 12.01 -4.80
C ASP A 83 -5.22 10.79 -4.27
N SER A 84 -5.69 9.57 -4.53
CA SER A 84 -5.05 8.34 -4.06
C SER A 84 -3.65 8.18 -4.65
N LEU A 85 -2.72 7.67 -3.82
CA LEU A 85 -1.33 7.35 -4.19
C LEU A 85 -1.12 5.84 -4.39
N LEU A 86 -2.17 5.04 -4.19
CA LEU A 86 -2.09 3.59 -4.31
C LEU A 86 -1.69 3.16 -5.72
N MET A 87 -0.86 2.13 -5.81
CA MET A 87 -0.35 1.59 -7.08
C MET A 87 -1.47 1.25 -8.06
N ILE A 88 -2.60 0.74 -7.57
CA ILE A 88 -3.74 0.34 -8.41
C ILE A 88 -4.27 1.46 -9.30
N LYS A 89 -4.20 2.71 -8.85
CA LYS A 89 -4.63 3.89 -9.61
C LYS A 89 -3.89 4.03 -10.93
N TYR A 90 -2.61 3.65 -10.96
CA TYR A 90 -1.74 3.81 -12.12
C TYR A 90 -1.80 2.63 -13.10
N LEU A 91 -2.62 1.62 -12.79
CA LEU A 91 -2.80 0.42 -13.61
C LEU A 91 -4.08 0.43 -14.46
N GLY A 92 -4.75 1.58 -14.56
CA GLY A 92 -5.95 1.74 -15.36
C GLY A 92 -7.19 1.07 -14.78
N VAL A 93 -7.16 0.69 -13.49
CA VAL A 93 -8.34 0.16 -12.78
C VAL A 93 -9.24 1.32 -12.39
N ASN A 94 -10.54 1.17 -12.67
CA ASN A 94 -11.52 2.20 -12.32
C ASN A 94 -11.82 2.19 -10.81
N PRO A 95 -11.92 3.36 -10.15
CA PRO A 95 -12.38 3.44 -8.78
C PRO A 95 -13.87 3.07 -8.64
N PRO A 96 -14.34 2.73 -7.43
CA PRO A 96 -13.61 2.72 -6.16
C PRO A 96 -12.68 1.51 -6.01
N PHE A 97 -11.52 1.70 -5.36
CA PHE A 97 -10.52 0.63 -5.22
C PHE A 97 -10.77 -0.30 -4.01
N ASN A 98 -11.73 0.02 -3.16
CA ASN A 98 -12.02 -0.69 -1.92
C ASN A 98 -12.25 -2.19 -2.15
N ASP A 99 -13.03 -2.52 -3.17
CA ASP A 99 -13.37 -3.92 -3.47
C ASP A 99 -12.17 -4.72 -3.95
N PHE A 100 -11.23 -4.10 -4.67
CA PHE A 100 -9.99 -4.76 -5.07
C PHE A 100 -9.17 -5.21 -3.85
N TYR A 101 -8.92 -4.32 -2.90
CA TYR A 101 -8.13 -4.65 -1.71
C TYR A 101 -8.85 -5.64 -0.80
N ARG A 102 -10.13 -5.40 -0.50
CA ARG A 102 -10.91 -6.28 0.39
C ARG A 102 -11.07 -7.68 -0.18
N SER A 103 -11.43 -7.80 -1.45
CA SER A 103 -11.61 -9.10 -2.10
C SER A 103 -10.26 -9.82 -2.32
N GLY A 104 -9.18 -9.10 -2.61
CA GLY A 104 -7.85 -9.68 -2.71
C GLY A 104 -7.36 -10.27 -1.37
N LEU A 105 -7.50 -9.54 -0.28
CA LEU A 105 -7.18 -10.01 1.07
C LEU A 105 -8.11 -11.15 1.52
N GLY A 106 -9.39 -11.07 1.17
CA GLY A 106 -10.37 -12.13 1.40
C GLY A 106 -9.98 -13.42 0.69
N ALA A 107 -9.67 -13.33 -0.60
CA ALA A 107 -9.26 -14.48 -1.41
C ALA A 107 -8.00 -15.17 -0.87
N LEU A 108 -7.02 -14.39 -0.37
CA LEU A 108 -5.82 -14.92 0.27
C LEU A 108 -6.17 -15.68 1.57
N ASN A 109 -7.05 -15.13 2.41
CA ASN A 109 -7.51 -15.82 3.62
C ASN A 109 -8.27 -17.10 3.31
N ASP A 110 -9.13 -17.08 2.29
CA ASP A 110 -9.89 -18.26 1.88
C ASP A 110 -8.99 -19.35 1.29
N ALA A 111 -7.96 -18.97 0.54
CA ALA A 111 -6.92 -19.88 0.08
C ALA A 111 -6.16 -20.51 1.26
N ALA A 112 -5.75 -19.71 2.24
CA ALA A 112 -5.07 -20.19 3.44
C ALA A 112 -5.94 -21.18 4.24
N ARG A 113 -7.21 -20.88 4.46
CA ARG A 113 -8.15 -21.78 5.14
C ARG A 113 -8.39 -23.07 4.39
N ARG A 114 -8.48 -23.01 3.06
CA ARG A 114 -8.71 -24.20 2.24
C ARG A 114 -7.51 -25.13 2.22
N ILE A 115 -6.29 -24.59 2.17
CA ILE A 115 -5.06 -25.38 2.05
C ILE A 115 -4.54 -25.81 3.43
N HIS A 116 -4.60 -24.94 4.42
CA HIS A 116 -3.97 -25.14 5.73
C HIS A 116 -4.98 -25.19 6.88
N SER A 117 -6.27 -25.00 6.66
CA SER A 117 -7.33 -24.93 7.68
C SER A 117 -7.16 -23.80 8.70
N LEU A 118 -6.31 -22.80 8.39
CA LEU A 118 -6.01 -21.66 9.23
C LEU A 118 -6.14 -20.35 8.44
N PRO A 119 -6.46 -19.22 9.09
CA PRO A 119 -6.39 -17.92 8.44
C PRO A 119 -4.93 -17.58 8.10
N PHE A 120 -4.71 -16.82 7.02
CA PHE A 120 -3.37 -16.47 6.53
C PHE A 120 -2.45 -15.91 7.63
N SER A 121 -2.97 -15.03 8.47
CA SER A 121 -2.23 -14.43 9.59
C SER A 121 -1.82 -15.40 10.71
N SER A 122 -2.27 -16.64 10.66
CA SER A 122 -1.93 -17.70 11.63
C SER A 122 -1.06 -18.80 11.03
N LEU A 123 -0.67 -18.68 9.77
CA LEU A 123 0.21 -19.65 9.13
C LEU A 123 1.63 -19.54 9.67
N ALA A 124 2.33 -20.67 9.70
CA ALA A 124 3.77 -20.68 9.92
C ALA A 124 4.50 -19.96 8.75
N ALA A 125 5.64 -19.35 9.02
CA ALA A 125 6.37 -18.55 8.05
C ALA A 125 6.66 -19.31 6.71
N PRO A 126 7.04 -20.60 6.69
CA PRO A 126 7.23 -21.33 5.45
C PRO A 126 5.94 -21.46 4.61
N ASP A 127 4.81 -21.77 5.27
CA ASP A 127 3.51 -21.94 4.59
C ASP A 127 2.99 -20.62 4.05
N ALA A 128 3.10 -19.55 4.83
CA ALA A 128 2.75 -18.21 4.40
C ALA A 128 3.61 -17.75 3.21
N GLY A 129 4.92 -17.97 3.26
CA GLY A 129 5.84 -17.68 2.17
C GLY A 129 5.55 -18.46 0.90
N ALA A 130 5.23 -19.76 1.02
CA ALA A 130 4.83 -20.59 -0.11
C ALA A 130 3.54 -20.07 -0.79
N LEU A 131 2.55 -19.68 0.02
CA LEU A 131 1.29 -19.13 -0.48
C LEU A 131 1.49 -17.76 -1.16
N VAL A 132 2.37 -16.91 -0.63
CA VAL A 132 2.73 -15.63 -1.28
C VAL A 132 3.48 -15.86 -2.59
N SER A 133 4.35 -16.85 -2.65
CA SER A 133 5.03 -17.23 -3.90
C SER A 133 4.04 -17.74 -4.96
N ALA A 134 3.09 -18.58 -4.57
CA ALA A 134 2.02 -19.03 -5.44
C ALA A 134 1.09 -17.89 -5.90
N MET A 135 0.89 -16.88 -5.04
CA MET A 135 0.15 -15.67 -5.39
C MET A 135 0.86 -14.87 -6.49
N ALA A 136 2.19 -14.78 -6.45
CA ALA A 136 2.99 -14.07 -7.44
C ALA A 136 2.90 -14.73 -8.84
N THR A 137 2.81 -16.06 -8.90
CA THR A 137 2.70 -16.82 -10.18
C THR A 137 1.25 -17.03 -10.63
N GLY A 138 0.30 -16.87 -9.71
CA GLY A 138 -1.11 -17.14 -9.97
C GLY A 138 -1.51 -18.60 -9.76
N ASP A 139 -0.62 -19.43 -9.20
CA ASP A 139 -0.81 -20.88 -9.05
C ASP A 139 -1.52 -21.25 -7.73
N ILE A 140 -2.62 -20.57 -7.44
CA ILE A 140 -3.45 -20.85 -6.24
C ILE A 140 -4.75 -21.52 -6.70
N PRO A 141 -4.91 -22.84 -6.49
CA PRO A 141 -6.16 -23.54 -6.87
C PRO A 141 -7.37 -22.92 -6.17
N GLY A 142 -8.43 -22.65 -6.96
CA GLY A 142 -9.68 -22.09 -6.44
C GLY A 142 -9.57 -20.65 -5.91
N TRP A 143 -8.60 -19.89 -6.37
CA TRP A 143 -8.56 -18.46 -6.11
C TRP A 143 -9.81 -17.76 -6.63
N SER A 144 -10.46 -16.95 -5.79
CA SER A 144 -11.72 -16.26 -6.12
C SER A 144 -11.63 -14.79 -5.72
N GLY A 145 -10.93 -13.99 -6.53
CA GLY A 145 -10.72 -12.57 -6.30
C GLY A 145 -10.13 -11.90 -7.54
N PRO A 146 -9.64 -10.69 -7.43
CA PRO A 146 -8.84 -10.09 -8.48
C PRO A 146 -7.65 -11.01 -8.80
N PRO A 147 -7.07 -10.97 -10.02
CA PRO A 147 -5.96 -11.84 -10.37
C PRO A 147 -4.87 -11.82 -9.29
N ALA A 148 -4.49 -12.98 -8.75
CA ALA A 148 -3.55 -13.09 -7.63
C ALA A 148 -2.21 -12.38 -7.91
N PRO A 149 -1.59 -12.49 -9.11
CA PRO A 149 -0.39 -11.75 -9.44
C PRO A 149 -0.57 -10.23 -9.42
N LEU A 150 -1.77 -9.74 -9.77
CA LEU A 150 -2.06 -8.31 -9.70
C LEU A 150 -2.17 -7.83 -8.25
N VAL A 151 -2.83 -8.61 -7.39
CA VAL A 151 -2.91 -8.31 -5.95
C VAL A 151 -1.51 -8.30 -5.32
N PHE A 152 -0.68 -9.31 -5.64
CA PHE A 152 0.72 -9.37 -5.22
C PHE A 152 1.50 -8.12 -5.66
N PHE A 153 1.41 -7.77 -6.94
CA PHE A 153 2.13 -6.63 -7.50
C PHE A 153 1.73 -5.31 -6.83
N VAL A 154 0.42 -5.06 -6.71
CA VAL A 154 -0.12 -3.83 -6.11
C VAL A 154 0.32 -3.71 -4.65
N LEU A 155 0.07 -4.72 -3.82
CA LEU A 155 0.38 -4.67 -2.39
C LEU A 155 1.87 -4.60 -2.11
N ARG A 156 2.71 -5.23 -2.95
CA ARG A 156 4.17 -5.10 -2.85
C ARG A 156 4.63 -3.67 -3.11
N ASN A 157 4.09 -3.02 -4.14
CA ASN A 157 4.48 -1.63 -4.45
C ASN A 157 3.98 -0.66 -3.38
N ASP A 158 2.75 -0.81 -2.89
CA ASP A 158 2.24 0.00 -1.78
C ASP A 158 3.09 -0.18 -0.50
N ALA A 159 3.57 -1.41 -0.23
CA ALA A 159 4.48 -1.68 0.89
C ALA A 159 5.88 -1.05 0.69
N ILE A 160 6.41 -1.07 -0.54
CA ILE A 160 7.66 -0.38 -0.90
C ILE A 160 7.54 1.11 -0.66
N ASP A 161 6.43 1.74 -1.07
CA ASP A 161 6.20 3.16 -0.88
C ASP A 161 6.18 3.54 0.60
N VAL A 162 5.53 2.74 1.44
CA VAL A 162 5.46 3.00 2.88
C VAL A 162 6.83 2.86 3.57
N VAL A 163 7.62 1.87 3.19
CA VAL A 163 8.93 1.59 3.84
C VAL A 163 10.03 2.47 3.26
N TYR A 164 10.12 2.55 1.95
CA TYR A 164 11.25 3.17 1.25
C TYR A 164 10.92 4.53 0.62
N GLY A 165 9.66 4.90 0.47
CA GLY A 165 9.22 6.19 -0.06
C GLY A 165 9.39 7.37 0.90
N THR A 166 10.12 7.20 2.01
CA THR A 166 10.37 8.19 3.06
C THR A 166 11.85 8.58 3.11
N VAL A 167 12.16 9.72 3.75
CA VAL A 167 13.56 10.15 3.96
C VAL A 167 14.35 9.06 4.68
N SER A 168 13.79 8.51 5.77
CA SER A 168 14.43 7.42 6.53
C SER A 168 14.58 6.13 5.72
N GLY A 169 13.64 5.86 4.81
CA GLY A 169 13.73 4.73 3.87
C GLY A 169 14.92 4.88 2.93
N PHE A 170 15.09 6.05 2.32
CA PHE A 170 16.26 6.35 1.49
C PHE A 170 17.56 6.27 2.27
N GLU A 171 17.60 6.82 3.49
CA GLU A 171 18.77 6.73 4.38
C GLU A 171 19.14 5.29 4.69
N SER A 172 18.17 4.41 4.93
CA SER A 172 18.40 2.98 5.21
C SER A 172 19.01 2.23 4.03
N LEU A 173 18.78 2.71 2.80
CA LEU A 173 19.36 2.18 1.57
C LEU A 173 20.73 2.80 1.24
N GLY A 174 21.20 3.77 2.03
CA GLY A 174 22.41 4.54 1.72
C GLY A 174 22.27 5.44 0.49
N VAL A 175 21.04 5.74 0.07
CA VAL A 175 20.75 6.59 -1.09
C VAL A 175 20.34 7.97 -0.60
N PRO A 176 21.00 9.06 -1.07
CA PRO A 176 20.59 10.40 -0.67
C PRO A 176 19.19 10.72 -1.19
N TYR A 177 18.33 11.22 -0.30
CA TYR A 177 17.01 11.70 -0.70
C TYR A 177 17.16 13.01 -1.49
N MET A 178 17.08 12.92 -2.79
CA MET A 178 17.20 14.04 -3.72
C MET A 178 15.91 14.22 -4.51
N PRO A 179 14.89 14.94 -3.97
CA PRO A 179 13.58 15.08 -4.63
C PRO A 179 13.63 15.84 -5.96
N HIS A 180 14.75 16.52 -6.24
CA HIS A 180 14.98 17.27 -7.49
C HIS A 180 16.44 17.11 -7.92
N ILE A 181 16.75 15.99 -8.56
CA ILE A 181 18.01 15.84 -9.30
C ILE A 181 17.82 16.62 -10.61
N ALA A 182 18.63 17.66 -10.80
CA ALA A 182 18.65 18.32 -12.10
C ALA A 182 19.09 17.29 -13.16
N PRO A 183 18.38 17.17 -14.29
CA PRO A 183 18.79 16.25 -15.34
C PRO A 183 20.16 16.67 -15.87
N PRO A 184 21.00 15.73 -16.31
CA PRO A 184 22.30 16.06 -16.91
C PRO A 184 22.08 16.92 -18.15
N THR A 185 23.00 17.85 -18.41
CA THR A 185 22.94 18.75 -19.57
C THR A 185 23.00 17.97 -20.89
N ARG A 186 23.56 16.75 -20.88
CA ARG A 186 23.60 15.80 -21.99
C ARG A 186 23.46 14.39 -21.44
N TRP A 187 22.65 13.57 -22.13
CA TRP A 187 22.59 12.14 -21.88
C TRP A 187 23.83 11.49 -22.47
N GLY A 188 24.55 10.69 -21.68
CA GLY A 188 25.72 9.96 -22.12
C GLY A 188 27.06 10.71 -21.97
N ALA A 189 27.11 11.73 -21.14
CA ALA A 189 28.35 12.36 -20.73
C ALA A 189 28.89 11.73 -19.44
#